data_085c0ee5b255233eeced6c8fedb4cd31
#
_entry.id   085c0ee5b255233eeced6c8fedb4cd31
#
_cell.length_a   1.000
_cell.length_b   1.000
_cell.length_c   1.000
_cell.angle_alpha   90.00
_cell.angle_beta   90.00
_cell.angle_gamma   90.00
#
_symmetry.space_group_name_H-M   'P 1'
#
loop_
_entity.id
_entity.type
_entity.pdbx_description
1 polymer ?
#
loop_
_entity_poly.entity_id
_entity_poly.type
_entity_poly.pdbx_seq_one_letter_code
_entity_poly.pdbx_strand_id
1 'polypeptide(L)'
;MRAIALCLLLVLPGCQATRPPPPPAAPTLRVATYNGSLYDERDGGLVVRLQAGDEAARKIAAVIQHQRPDLLLLNEFDYDAAGRAADLFQQRYLGVSQSGQAPIEYPYRFIAPVNTGVPSRMDLDRNGKVGGGNDAWGFGMHPGQYGLLVLSRYPIDADAVRTFQHFRWQDLPGARSPLDPKTGQPWYPPEVWSKLRLSSKSHWDVPVRTPIGRLHFLVHHPTPPVFDGAEDRNGVRNRDEIRFWAEYVTPRPAPWLCDDAGVCGGLPADARFVIAGDHNADPLDGDSTGNPMAALLEHPRVLRYPAPRSEGAVTSATAAGGANLAQHGDPAEDTGEFGPKVGNLRLDYVLPSRGLRVLRSGVFWPPPGEPGSDWIDATDHHLVWVDLAAD
;
A
#
# COMPACT_ATOMS: atom_id res chain seq x y z
N MET A 1 18.93 24.22 -92.21
CA MET A 1 17.70 23.98 -91.46
C MET A 1 17.98 22.92 -90.35
N ARG A 2 18.09 23.32 -89.12
CA ARG A 2 18.33 22.40 -87.98
C ARG A 2 17.02 22.28 -87.21
N ALA A 3 16.48 21.06 -87.13
CA ALA A 3 15.25 20.73 -86.36
C ALA A 3 15.60 20.56 -84.90
N ILE A 4 14.91 21.30 -84.03
CA ILE A 4 14.99 21.19 -82.57
C ILE A 4 13.89 20.22 -82.11
N ALA A 5 14.28 19.08 -81.56
CA ALA A 5 13.35 18.13 -80.97
C ALA A 5 13.06 18.56 -79.51
N LEU A 6 11.81 18.85 -79.21
CA LEU A 6 11.29 19.19 -77.86
C LEU A 6 10.91 17.91 -77.14
N CYS A 7 11.69 17.49 -76.10
CA CYS A 7 11.33 16.39 -75.24
C CYS A 7 10.37 16.90 -74.19
N LEU A 8 9.11 16.44 -74.16
CA LEU A 8 8.14 16.63 -73.10
C LEU A 8 8.40 15.60 -71.99
N LEU A 9 8.85 16.08 -70.81
CA LEU A 9 8.94 15.26 -69.62
C LEU A 9 7.53 15.19 -68.94
N LEU A 10 6.89 14.03 -69.02
CA LEU A 10 5.71 13.72 -68.28
C LEU A 10 6.07 13.45 -66.79
N VAL A 11 5.76 14.38 -65.90
CA VAL A 11 5.83 14.19 -64.43
C VAL A 11 4.57 13.46 -63.98
N LEU A 12 4.67 12.17 -63.68
CA LEU A 12 3.61 11.39 -63.04
C LEU A 12 3.51 11.81 -61.56
N PRO A 13 2.31 12.16 -61.04
CA PRO A 13 2.16 12.41 -59.60
C PRO A 13 2.29 11.08 -58.86
N GLY A 14 3.37 10.94 -58.11
CA GLY A 14 3.55 9.80 -57.21
C GLY A 14 2.47 9.79 -56.12
N CYS A 15 1.62 8.79 -56.10
CA CYS A 15 0.74 8.50 -54.95
C CYS A 15 1.62 8.25 -53.72
N GLN A 16 1.73 9.24 -52.83
CA GLN A 16 2.27 9.01 -51.51
C GLN A 16 1.25 8.15 -50.74
N ALA A 17 1.56 6.86 -50.54
CA ALA A 17 0.84 6.00 -49.67
C ALA A 17 0.91 6.60 -48.23
N THR A 18 -0.17 7.15 -47.74
CA THR A 18 -0.30 7.60 -46.36
C THR A 18 -0.13 6.39 -45.46
N ARG A 19 0.93 6.40 -44.63
CA ARG A 19 1.17 5.36 -43.64
C ARG A 19 -0.04 5.35 -42.69
N PRO A 20 -0.67 4.18 -42.43
CA PRO A 20 -1.78 4.14 -41.50
C PRO A 20 -1.34 4.70 -40.12
N PRO A 21 -2.19 5.43 -39.41
CA PRO A 21 -1.85 5.92 -38.08
C PRO A 21 -1.43 4.75 -37.21
N PRO A 22 -0.46 4.95 -36.31
CA PRO A 22 -0.05 3.89 -35.37
C PRO A 22 -1.28 3.44 -34.56
N PRO A 23 -1.38 2.15 -34.22
CA PRO A 23 -2.47 1.66 -33.39
C PRO A 23 -2.50 2.44 -32.06
N PRO A 24 -3.68 2.69 -31.48
CA PRO A 24 -3.79 3.36 -30.21
C PRO A 24 -2.94 2.62 -29.17
N ALA A 25 -2.25 3.37 -28.31
CA ALA A 25 -1.45 2.80 -27.23
C ALA A 25 -2.34 1.89 -26.36
N ALA A 26 -1.82 0.71 -26.00
CA ALA A 26 -2.53 -0.19 -25.10
C ALA A 26 -2.84 0.53 -23.78
N PRO A 27 -4.04 0.30 -23.20
CA PRO A 27 -4.41 0.94 -21.93
C PRO A 27 -3.44 0.55 -20.82
N THR A 28 -3.07 1.53 -20.00
CA THR A 28 -2.18 1.38 -18.85
C THR A 28 -2.88 1.82 -17.58
N LEU A 29 -2.40 1.33 -16.44
CA LEU A 29 -2.91 1.67 -15.11
C LEU A 29 -1.74 1.89 -14.16
N ARG A 30 -1.64 3.07 -13.54
CA ARG A 30 -0.69 3.31 -12.46
C ARG A 30 -1.34 3.00 -11.12
N VAL A 31 -0.75 2.07 -10.38
CA VAL A 31 -1.14 1.71 -9.02
C VAL A 31 -0.04 2.13 -8.06
N ALA A 32 -0.41 2.71 -6.92
CA ALA A 32 0.54 3.17 -5.92
C ALA A 32 0.05 2.88 -4.49
N THR A 33 1.02 2.83 -3.57
CA THR A 33 0.82 2.88 -2.12
C THR A 33 1.68 3.99 -1.52
N TYR A 34 1.18 4.62 -0.47
CA TYR A 34 1.91 5.66 0.24
C TYR A 34 1.46 5.70 1.71
N ASN A 35 2.38 5.46 2.63
CA ASN A 35 2.15 5.76 4.03
C ASN A 35 2.35 7.27 4.21
N GLY A 36 1.26 8.00 4.39
CA GLY A 36 1.26 9.46 4.40
C GLY A 36 1.35 10.07 5.80
N SER A 37 1.37 9.25 6.87
CA SER A 37 1.34 9.72 8.27
C SER A 37 0.29 10.82 8.52
N LEU A 38 -0.87 10.70 7.83
CA LEU A 38 -2.00 11.62 7.96
C LEU A 38 -2.94 11.16 9.08
N TYR A 39 -2.43 11.17 10.30
CA TYR A 39 -3.15 10.85 11.52
C TYR A 39 -2.97 11.95 12.58
N ASP A 40 -3.79 11.90 13.64
CA ASP A 40 -3.64 12.75 14.83
C ASP A 40 -3.83 11.89 16.09
N GLU A 41 -3.24 12.30 17.19
CA GLU A 41 -3.43 11.59 18.47
C GLU A 41 -4.82 11.83 19.08
N ARG A 42 -5.50 12.88 18.61
CA ARG A 42 -6.84 13.26 19.09
C ARG A 42 -7.88 12.78 18.09
N ASP A 43 -8.95 12.19 18.60
CA ASP A 43 -10.12 11.85 17.79
C ASP A 43 -10.65 13.06 17.01
N GLY A 44 -10.79 12.92 15.69
CA GLY A 44 -11.16 13.98 14.76
C GLY A 44 -10.07 15.04 14.51
N GLY A 45 -8.88 14.88 15.08
CA GLY A 45 -7.77 15.83 14.95
C GLY A 45 -7.31 16.04 13.52
N LEU A 46 -7.26 14.99 12.69
CA LEU A 46 -6.93 15.11 11.27
C LEU A 46 -7.91 16.04 10.54
N VAL A 47 -9.20 15.96 10.80
CA VAL A 47 -10.20 16.86 10.19
C VAL A 47 -9.89 18.31 10.54
N VAL A 48 -9.54 18.59 11.80
CA VAL A 48 -9.18 19.94 12.26
C VAL A 48 -7.91 20.43 11.56
N ARG A 49 -6.87 19.60 11.49
CA ARG A 49 -5.61 19.92 10.78
C ARG A 49 -5.85 20.24 9.31
N LEU A 50 -6.58 19.38 8.60
CA LEU A 50 -6.91 19.60 7.18
C LEU A 50 -7.75 20.86 6.95
N GLN A 51 -8.63 21.22 7.88
CA GLN A 51 -9.39 22.47 7.80
C GLN A 51 -8.50 23.71 8.01
N ALA A 52 -7.52 23.62 8.87
CA ALA A 52 -6.61 24.72 9.19
C ALA A 52 -5.52 24.95 8.11
N GLY A 53 -5.31 23.99 7.21
CA GLY A 53 -4.27 24.08 6.18
C GLY A 53 -2.97 23.39 6.59
N ASP A 54 -3.01 22.06 6.69
CA ASP A 54 -1.90 21.20 7.12
C ASP A 54 -0.76 21.16 6.10
N GLU A 55 0.46 21.45 6.53
CA GLU A 55 1.64 21.50 5.66
C GLU A 55 2.08 20.10 5.20
N ALA A 56 2.02 19.09 6.08
CA ALA A 56 2.33 17.72 5.72
C ALA A 56 1.37 17.21 4.64
N ALA A 57 0.07 17.49 4.80
CA ALA A 57 -0.92 17.14 3.79
C ALA A 57 -0.68 17.83 2.43
N ARG A 58 -0.13 19.07 2.41
CA ARG A 58 0.26 19.75 1.16
C ARG A 58 1.40 19.01 0.47
N LYS A 59 2.42 18.61 1.21
CA LYS A 59 3.58 17.87 0.70
C LYS A 59 3.17 16.48 0.17
N ILE A 60 2.37 15.75 0.95
CA ILE A 60 1.80 14.45 0.53
C ILE A 60 0.99 14.62 -0.76
N ALA A 61 0.15 15.64 -0.86
CA ALA A 61 -0.62 15.92 -2.06
C ALA A 61 0.27 16.31 -3.26
N ALA A 62 1.36 17.06 -3.04
CA ALA A 62 2.33 17.39 -4.10
C ALA A 62 2.97 16.13 -4.70
N VAL A 63 3.38 15.17 -3.85
CA VAL A 63 3.91 13.88 -4.29
C VAL A 63 2.86 13.11 -5.11
N ILE A 64 1.61 13.03 -4.64
CA ILE A 64 0.52 12.35 -5.34
C ILE A 64 0.21 13.03 -6.68
N GLN A 65 0.15 14.36 -6.71
CA GLN A 65 -0.07 15.15 -7.93
C GLN A 65 1.06 14.97 -8.94
N HIS A 66 2.29 14.85 -8.48
CA HIS A 66 3.46 14.60 -9.33
C HIS A 66 3.42 13.20 -9.92
N GLN A 67 3.17 12.17 -9.11
CA GLN A 67 3.16 10.78 -9.53
C GLN A 67 1.90 10.35 -10.28
N ARG A 68 0.76 11.02 -10.04
CA ARG A 68 -0.52 10.82 -10.73
C ARG A 68 -0.99 9.37 -10.78
N PRO A 69 -1.06 8.64 -9.66
CA PRO A 69 -1.58 7.27 -9.66
C PRO A 69 -3.06 7.24 -10.06
N ASP A 70 -3.47 6.15 -10.73
CA ASP A 70 -4.87 5.89 -11.07
C ASP A 70 -5.61 5.22 -9.91
N LEU A 71 -4.90 4.32 -9.19
CA LEU A 71 -5.32 3.72 -7.93
C LEU A 71 -4.26 4.02 -6.88
N LEU A 72 -4.69 4.48 -5.72
CA LEU A 72 -3.80 4.82 -4.61
C LEU A 72 -4.35 4.28 -3.31
N LEU A 73 -3.50 3.60 -2.54
CA LEU A 73 -3.70 3.36 -1.12
C LEU A 73 -2.90 4.41 -0.32
N LEU A 74 -3.57 5.12 0.57
CA LEU A 74 -2.92 5.85 1.66
C LEU A 74 -3.04 5.03 2.94
N ASN A 75 -1.88 4.69 3.51
CA ASN A 75 -1.76 4.15 4.85
C ASN A 75 -1.64 5.29 5.85
N GLU A 76 -2.05 5.05 7.09
CA GLU A 76 -2.03 6.02 8.18
C GLU A 76 -2.85 7.28 7.89
N PHE A 77 -4.01 7.09 7.31
CA PHE A 77 -5.03 8.12 7.13
C PHE A 77 -6.15 7.89 8.13
N ASP A 78 -6.34 8.78 9.11
CA ASP A 78 -7.35 8.61 10.13
C ASP A 78 -8.75 8.45 9.53
N TYR A 79 -9.42 7.38 9.96
CA TYR A 79 -10.79 7.11 9.57
C TYR A 79 -11.77 7.96 10.36
N ASP A 80 -12.65 8.65 9.69
CA ASP A 80 -13.87 9.21 10.27
C ASP A 80 -15.11 8.69 9.53
N ALA A 81 -16.14 8.30 10.27
CA ALA A 81 -17.33 7.65 9.72
C ALA A 81 -18.10 8.54 8.72
N ALA A 82 -17.96 9.85 8.81
CA ALA A 82 -18.59 10.81 7.90
C ALA A 82 -17.75 11.06 6.63
N GLY A 83 -16.52 10.56 6.58
CA GLY A 83 -15.59 10.73 5.44
C GLY A 83 -15.11 12.16 5.24
N ARG A 84 -15.21 13.03 6.26
CA ARG A 84 -14.86 14.45 6.17
C ARG A 84 -13.38 14.68 5.91
N ALA A 85 -12.50 13.87 6.53
CA ALA A 85 -11.06 13.96 6.30
C ALA A 85 -10.74 13.69 4.83
N ALA A 86 -11.30 12.62 4.25
CA ALA A 86 -11.10 12.28 2.84
C ALA A 86 -11.68 13.35 1.89
N ASP A 87 -12.86 13.93 2.21
CA ASP A 87 -13.45 15.04 1.44
C ASP A 87 -12.55 16.28 1.46
N LEU A 88 -12.05 16.66 2.64
CA LEU A 88 -11.15 17.81 2.79
C LEU A 88 -9.84 17.59 2.06
N PHE A 89 -9.26 16.39 2.17
CA PHE A 89 -8.02 16.06 1.48
C PHE A 89 -8.19 16.15 -0.03
N GLN A 90 -9.28 15.57 -0.58
CA GLN A 90 -9.60 15.70 -2.01
C GLN A 90 -9.80 17.16 -2.42
N GLN A 91 -10.64 17.91 -1.70
CA GLN A 91 -11.10 19.25 -2.16
C GLN A 91 -10.03 20.33 -1.96
N ARG A 92 -9.27 20.28 -0.84
CA ARG A 92 -8.38 21.37 -0.45
C ARG A 92 -6.90 21.09 -0.73
N TYR A 93 -6.53 19.84 -1.00
CA TYR A 93 -5.15 19.44 -1.23
C TYR A 93 -4.98 18.82 -2.61
N LEU A 94 -5.63 17.71 -2.92
CA LEU A 94 -5.50 17.05 -4.22
C LEU A 94 -6.14 17.84 -5.37
N GLY A 95 -7.28 18.46 -5.13
CA GLY A 95 -8.01 19.29 -6.12
C GLY A 95 -7.45 20.71 -6.29
N VAL A 96 -6.42 21.08 -5.54
CA VAL A 96 -5.75 22.38 -5.60
C VAL A 96 -4.26 22.14 -5.88
N SER A 97 -3.66 22.93 -6.77
CA SER A 97 -2.23 22.81 -7.08
C SER A 97 -1.36 22.94 -5.84
N GLN A 98 -0.48 21.98 -5.60
CA GLN A 98 0.53 22.01 -4.56
C GLN A 98 1.91 22.08 -5.22
N SER A 99 2.79 22.95 -4.73
CA SER A 99 4.17 23.12 -5.24
C SER A 99 4.26 23.19 -6.78
N GLY A 100 3.27 23.80 -7.44
CA GLY A 100 3.22 23.92 -8.90
C GLY A 100 2.76 22.67 -9.63
N GLN A 101 2.42 21.57 -8.94
CA GLN A 101 1.90 20.36 -9.56
C GLN A 101 0.43 20.53 -9.96
N ALA A 102 0.02 19.91 -11.06
CA ALA A 102 -1.36 19.98 -11.53
C ALA A 102 -2.30 19.22 -10.59
N PRO A 103 -3.47 19.79 -10.25
CA PRO A 103 -4.48 19.10 -9.43
C PRO A 103 -4.82 17.71 -9.97
N ILE A 104 -5.25 16.84 -9.06
CA ILE A 104 -5.71 15.49 -9.38
C ILE A 104 -7.04 15.22 -8.67
N GLU A 105 -7.96 14.56 -9.40
CA GLU A 105 -9.27 14.19 -8.86
C GLU A 105 -9.43 12.67 -8.83
N TYR A 106 -9.97 12.19 -7.71
CA TYR A 106 -10.39 10.80 -7.51
C TYR A 106 -11.90 10.77 -7.28
N PRO A 107 -12.70 10.54 -8.34
CA PRO A 107 -14.16 10.49 -8.23
C PRO A 107 -14.66 9.37 -7.33
N TYR A 108 -13.84 8.36 -7.09
CA TYR A 108 -14.19 7.19 -6.31
C TYR A 108 -13.20 7.01 -5.16
N ARG A 109 -13.72 6.66 -3.99
CA ARG A 109 -12.93 6.34 -2.81
C ARG A 109 -13.57 5.21 -2.03
N PHE A 110 -12.76 4.53 -1.22
CA PHE A 110 -13.25 3.58 -0.24
C PHE A 110 -12.59 3.84 1.11
N ILE A 111 -13.41 3.92 2.15
CA ILE A 111 -13.03 3.95 3.56
C ILE A 111 -13.97 3.02 4.32
N ALA A 112 -13.45 2.37 5.37
CA ALA A 112 -14.24 1.53 6.26
C ALA A 112 -13.61 1.54 7.66
N PRO A 113 -14.35 1.13 8.70
CA PRO A 113 -13.80 1.00 10.04
C PRO A 113 -12.56 0.11 10.09
N VAL A 114 -11.62 0.45 10.98
CA VAL A 114 -10.40 -0.30 11.26
C VAL A 114 -10.33 -0.67 12.74
N ASN A 115 -9.41 -1.57 13.09
CA ASN A 115 -9.27 -2.07 14.47
C ASN A 115 -8.43 -1.17 15.37
N THR A 116 -7.63 -0.29 14.78
CA THR A 116 -6.77 0.62 15.55
C THR A 116 -7.60 1.51 16.46
N GLY A 117 -7.18 1.58 17.73
CA GLY A 117 -7.82 2.38 18.76
C GLY A 117 -9.19 1.87 19.24
N VAL A 118 -9.72 0.78 18.66
CA VAL A 118 -10.99 0.19 19.11
C VAL A 118 -10.74 -0.67 20.35
N PRO A 119 -11.28 -0.32 21.53
CA PRO A 119 -11.00 -1.02 22.79
C PRO A 119 -11.40 -2.50 22.74
N SER A 120 -10.47 -3.40 23.05
CA SER A 120 -10.77 -4.84 23.22
C SER A 120 -11.47 -5.15 24.55
N ARG A 121 -11.26 -4.30 25.55
CA ARG A 121 -11.66 -4.49 26.95
C ARG A 121 -10.94 -5.68 27.62
N MET A 122 -9.77 -6.03 27.12
CA MET A 122 -8.90 -7.08 27.66
C MET A 122 -7.50 -6.50 27.88
N ASP A 123 -6.78 -7.02 28.87
CA ASP A 123 -5.36 -6.71 29.11
C ASP A 123 -4.51 -7.53 28.11
N LEU A 124 -4.18 -6.93 26.98
CA LEU A 124 -3.48 -7.63 25.88
C LEU A 124 -1.96 -7.56 26.02
N ASP A 125 -1.42 -6.52 26.65
CA ASP A 125 0.00 -6.38 26.91
C ASP A 125 0.43 -6.96 28.25
N ARG A 126 -0.54 -7.49 29.04
CA ARG A 126 -0.33 -8.15 30.34
C ARG A 126 0.33 -7.25 31.37
N ASN A 127 0.04 -5.95 31.33
CA ASN A 127 0.54 -4.97 32.29
C ASN A 127 -0.32 -4.90 33.60
N GLY A 128 -1.40 -5.70 33.71
CA GLY A 128 -2.31 -5.75 34.81
C GLY A 128 -3.40 -4.67 34.83
N LYS A 129 -3.54 -3.92 33.72
CA LYS A 129 -4.56 -2.89 33.53
C LYS A 129 -5.27 -3.12 32.23
N VAL A 130 -6.54 -2.73 32.15
CA VAL A 130 -7.30 -2.76 30.89
C VAL A 130 -7.51 -1.34 30.41
N GLY A 131 -7.08 -1.05 29.17
CA GLY A 131 -7.26 0.25 28.52
C GLY A 131 -5.96 0.79 27.92
N GLY A 132 -6.09 1.85 27.14
CA GLY A 132 -4.97 2.42 26.37
C GLY A 132 -4.78 1.75 25.01
N GLY A 133 -3.79 2.24 24.26
CA GLY A 133 -3.57 1.83 22.87
C GLY A 133 -3.17 0.37 22.70
N ASN A 134 -2.42 -0.19 23.65
CA ASN A 134 -1.98 -1.60 23.61
C ASN A 134 -3.10 -2.61 23.83
N ASP A 135 -4.20 -2.18 24.46
CA ASP A 135 -5.38 -3.02 24.72
C ASP A 135 -6.49 -2.82 23.69
N ALA A 136 -6.23 -2.04 22.64
CA ALA A 136 -7.11 -1.99 21.49
C ALA A 136 -6.93 -3.23 20.60
N TRP A 137 -7.91 -3.53 19.75
CA TRP A 137 -7.80 -4.61 18.77
C TRP A 137 -6.63 -4.42 17.80
N GLY A 138 -6.23 -3.19 17.53
CA GLY A 138 -5.00 -2.74 16.93
C GLY A 138 -4.55 -1.48 17.64
N PHE A 139 -3.23 -1.29 17.80
CA PHE A 139 -2.70 -0.15 18.54
C PHE A 139 -3.24 1.18 18.01
N GLY A 140 -3.71 2.04 18.90
CA GLY A 140 -4.20 3.38 18.62
C GLY A 140 -4.83 4.02 19.84
N MET A 141 -4.83 5.35 19.90
CA MET A 141 -5.32 6.13 21.04
C MET A 141 -6.82 6.41 20.94
N HIS A 142 -7.39 6.33 19.75
CA HIS A 142 -8.83 6.49 19.49
C HIS A 142 -9.25 5.61 18.29
N PRO A 143 -10.54 5.20 18.20
CA PRO A 143 -11.03 4.41 17.06
C PRO A 143 -10.79 5.10 15.72
N GLY A 144 -10.18 4.38 14.79
CA GLY A 144 -9.91 4.87 13.44
C GLY A 144 -8.56 5.52 13.23
N GLN A 145 -7.74 5.71 14.29
CA GLN A 145 -6.38 6.19 14.14
C GLN A 145 -5.57 5.25 13.23
N TYR A 146 -4.63 5.79 12.45
CA TYR A 146 -3.80 5.01 11.49
C TYR A 146 -4.62 4.20 10.48
N GLY A 147 -5.78 4.70 10.06
CA GLY A 147 -6.66 4.02 9.12
C GLY A 147 -6.12 3.95 7.71
N LEU A 148 -6.99 3.58 6.79
CA LEU A 148 -6.69 3.40 5.36
C LEU A 148 -7.64 4.24 4.52
N LEU A 149 -7.12 4.76 3.39
CA LEU A 149 -7.94 5.43 2.37
C LEU A 149 -7.55 4.91 0.99
N VAL A 150 -8.49 4.32 0.27
CA VAL A 150 -8.34 3.98 -1.15
C VAL A 150 -8.93 5.10 -1.99
N LEU A 151 -8.15 5.60 -2.93
CA LEU A 151 -8.54 6.59 -3.94
C LEU A 151 -8.47 5.97 -5.33
N SER A 152 -9.47 6.20 -6.16
CA SER A 152 -9.55 5.63 -7.50
C SER A 152 -10.09 6.64 -8.53
N ARG A 153 -9.44 6.69 -9.69
CA ARG A 153 -9.97 7.41 -10.87
C ARG A 153 -11.06 6.61 -11.60
N TYR A 154 -11.20 5.34 -11.26
CA TYR A 154 -12.11 4.40 -11.89
C TYR A 154 -13.17 3.87 -10.92
N PRO A 155 -14.35 3.46 -11.42
CA PRO A 155 -15.44 3.00 -10.58
C PRO A 155 -15.05 1.82 -9.69
N ILE A 156 -15.29 1.95 -8.39
CA ILE A 156 -15.22 0.88 -7.40
C ILE A 156 -16.53 0.09 -7.45
N ASP A 157 -16.46 -1.22 -7.46
CA ASP A 157 -17.61 -2.14 -7.41
C ASP A 157 -18.01 -2.34 -5.94
N ALA A 158 -18.71 -1.36 -5.38
CA ALA A 158 -18.97 -1.23 -3.94
C ALA A 158 -19.70 -2.47 -3.35
N ASP A 159 -20.60 -3.09 -4.12
CA ASP A 159 -21.35 -4.28 -3.68
C ASP A 159 -20.47 -5.55 -3.60
N ALA A 160 -19.28 -5.50 -4.21
CA ALA A 160 -18.33 -6.62 -4.23
C ALA A 160 -17.09 -6.38 -3.34
N VAL A 161 -17.05 -5.24 -2.63
CA VAL A 161 -15.98 -4.99 -1.65
C VAL A 161 -16.08 -5.98 -0.51
N ARG A 162 -14.95 -6.51 -0.08
CA ARG A 162 -14.84 -7.38 1.09
C ARG A 162 -13.91 -6.76 2.12
N THR A 163 -14.35 -6.75 3.38
CA THR A 163 -13.55 -6.30 4.52
C THR A 163 -13.39 -7.41 5.54
N PHE A 164 -12.25 -7.41 6.24
CA PHE A 164 -11.91 -8.48 7.19
C PHE A 164 -11.47 -7.90 8.53
N GLN A 165 -12.14 -6.84 9.00
CA GLN A 165 -11.88 -6.19 10.29
C GLN A 165 -12.07 -7.16 11.45
N HIS A 166 -13.12 -8.01 11.39
CA HIS A 166 -13.50 -8.92 12.46
C HIS A 166 -12.93 -10.32 12.31
N PHE A 167 -12.15 -10.60 11.26
CA PHE A 167 -11.55 -11.92 11.05
C PHE A 167 -10.69 -12.32 12.25
N ARG A 168 -10.99 -13.47 12.87
CA ARG A 168 -10.29 -13.91 14.09
C ARG A 168 -8.93 -14.50 13.75
N TRP A 169 -7.93 -14.11 14.51
CA TRP A 169 -6.56 -14.58 14.29
C TRP A 169 -6.43 -16.11 14.31
N GLN A 170 -7.09 -16.76 15.25
CA GLN A 170 -7.08 -18.23 15.37
C GLN A 170 -7.69 -18.97 14.16
N ASP A 171 -8.51 -18.31 13.36
CA ASP A 171 -9.15 -18.93 12.20
C ASP A 171 -8.21 -19.01 10.97
N LEU A 172 -7.08 -18.30 11.01
CA LEU A 172 -6.06 -18.43 9.97
C LEU A 172 -5.33 -19.77 10.13
N PRO A 173 -5.28 -20.65 9.11
CA PRO A 173 -4.59 -21.92 9.17
C PRO A 173 -3.14 -21.78 9.62
N GLY A 174 -2.76 -22.54 10.65
CA GLY A 174 -1.39 -22.51 11.20
C GLY A 174 -1.07 -21.29 12.07
N ALA A 175 -2.05 -20.43 12.37
CA ALA A 175 -1.88 -19.38 13.34
C ALA A 175 -1.58 -19.95 14.74
N ARG A 176 -0.68 -19.30 15.44
CA ARG A 176 -0.28 -19.68 16.81
C ARG A 176 -0.17 -18.43 17.66
N SER A 177 -0.64 -18.52 18.90
CA SER A 177 -0.39 -17.47 19.89
C SER A 177 1.12 -17.27 20.06
N PRO A 178 1.60 -16.02 20.20
CA PRO A 178 2.94 -15.74 20.70
C PRO A 178 3.20 -16.52 21.99
N LEU A 179 4.46 -16.80 22.30
CA LEU A 179 4.84 -17.55 23.49
C LEU A 179 5.45 -16.62 24.54
N ASP A 180 5.08 -16.83 25.77
CA ASP A 180 5.77 -16.22 26.91
C ASP A 180 7.20 -16.80 26.98
N PRO A 181 8.25 -15.97 26.82
CA PRO A 181 9.63 -16.46 26.75
C PRO A 181 10.14 -17.09 28.04
N LYS A 182 9.49 -16.81 29.18
CA LYS A 182 9.88 -17.36 30.49
C LYS A 182 9.29 -18.73 30.74
N THR A 183 8.07 -18.97 30.24
CA THR A 183 7.31 -20.20 30.58
C THR A 183 7.14 -21.13 29.38
N GLY A 184 7.33 -20.63 28.14
CA GLY A 184 7.04 -21.35 26.91
C GLY A 184 5.55 -21.58 26.66
N GLN A 185 4.68 -21.01 27.49
CA GLN A 185 3.22 -21.12 27.33
C GLN A 185 2.70 -20.04 26.39
N PRO A 186 1.49 -20.22 25.81
CA PRO A 186 0.85 -19.17 25.02
C PRO A 186 0.77 -17.85 25.78
N TRP A 187 1.15 -16.75 25.12
CA TRP A 187 1.03 -15.39 25.67
C TRP A 187 -0.42 -15.02 25.96
N TYR A 188 -1.32 -15.33 25.04
CA TYR A 188 -2.74 -15.06 25.23
C TYR A 188 -3.44 -16.28 25.82
N PRO A 189 -4.18 -16.12 26.94
CA PRO A 189 -5.06 -17.18 27.46
C PRO A 189 -6.10 -17.60 26.42
N PRO A 190 -6.61 -18.84 26.45
CA PRO A 190 -7.55 -19.34 25.42
C PRO A 190 -8.79 -18.47 25.21
N GLU A 191 -9.33 -17.87 26.29
CA GLU A 191 -10.48 -16.97 26.22
C GLU A 191 -10.20 -15.62 25.58
N VAL A 192 -8.94 -15.15 25.59
CA VAL A 192 -8.46 -13.97 24.86
C VAL A 192 -8.17 -14.35 23.42
N TRP A 193 -7.36 -15.41 23.21
CA TRP A 193 -6.96 -15.88 21.91
C TRP A 193 -8.15 -16.14 20.97
N SER A 194 -9.22 -16.75 21.49
CA SER A 194 -10.43 -17.04 20.73
C SER A 194 -11.18 -15.81 20.18
N LYS A 195 -10.87 -14.62 20.72
CA LYS A 195 -11.53 -13.36 20.35
C LYS A 195 -10.64 -12.43 19.57
N LEU A 196 -9.29 -12.64 19.61
CA LEU A 196 -8.36 -11.74 18.95
C LEU A 196 -8.64 -11.65 17.45
N ARG A 197 -8.70 -10.42 16.96
CA ARG A 197 -8.78 -10.10 15.55
C ARG A 197 -7.38 -10.17 14.94
N LEU A 198 -7.27 -10.72 13.73
CA LEU A 198 -5.98 -10.83 13.05
C LEU A 198 -5.44 -9.44 12.69
N SER A 199 -6.22 -8.66 11.93
CA SER A 199 -5.76 -7.38 11.42
C SER A 199 -5.65 -6.32 12.50
N SER A 200 -4.52 -5.62 12.55
CA SER A 200 -4.38 -4.42 13.38
C SER A 200 -5.20 -3.25 12.85
N LYS A 201 -5.32 -3.12 11.52
CA LYS A 201 -6.22 -2.18 10.85
C LYS A 201 -7.39 -2.96 10.25
N SER A 202 -7.29 -3.34 9.01
CA SER A 202 -8.18 -4.26 8.30
C SER A 202 -7.46 -4.80 7.07
N HIS A 203 -8.03 -5.84 6.44
CA HIS A 203 -7.70 -6.24 5.08
C HIS A 203 -8.91 -5.91 4.21
N TRP A 204 -8.69 -5.26 3.08
CA TRP A 204 -9.77 -4.92 2.14
C TRP A 204 -9.48 -5.46 0.76
N ASP A 205 -10.42 -6.17 0.18
CA ASP A 205 -10.50 -6.46 -1.25
C ASP A 205 -11.44 -5.44 -1.89
N VAL A 206 -10.88 -4.51 -2.66
CA VAL A 206 -11.60 -3.41 -3.31
C VAL A 206 -11.58 -3.64 -4.81
N PRO A 207 -12.62 -4.25 -5.41
CA PRO A 207 -12.70 -4.46 -6.84
C PRO A 207 -12.95 -3.15 -7.59
N VAL A 208 -12.13 -2.89 -8.62
CA VAL A 208 -12.17 -1.67 -9.45
C VAL A 208 -12.32 -2.02 -10.92
N ARG A 209 -13.16 -1.29 -11.65
CA ARG A 209 -13.35 -1.43 -13.11
C ARG A 209 -12.38 -0.54 -13.85
N THR A 210 -11.23 -1.06 -14.21
CA THR A 210 -10.13 -0.31 -14.82
C THR A 210 -10.07 -0.47 -16.34
N PRO A 211 -9.30 0.37 -17.07
CA PRO A 211 -9.08 0.21 -18.50
C PRO A 211 -8.40 -1.11 -18.89
N ILE A 212 -7.69 -1.76 -17.97
CA ILE A 212 -7.05 -3.07 -18.18
C ILE A 212 -7.92 -4.24 -17.69
N GLY A 213 -9.20 -3.98 -17.38
CA GLY A 213 -10.18 -4.93 -16.88
C GLY A 213 -10.49 -4.79 -15.40
N ARG A 214 -11.33 -5.70 -14.86
CA ARG A 214 -11.63 -5.73 -13.42
C ARG A 214 -10.37 -6.14 -12.66
N LEU A 215 -10.02 -5.36 -11.63
CA LEU A 215 -8.86 -5.55 -10.79
C LEU A 215 -9.28 -5.56 -9.32
N HIS A 216 -8.84 -6.53 -8.55
CA HIS A 216 -8.99 -6.58 -7.12
C HIS A 216 -7.81 -5.85 -6.46
N PHE A 217 -8.07 -4.70 -5.85
CA PHE A 217 -7.06 -3.93 -5.10
C PHE A 217 -7.09 -4.43 -3.66
N LEU A 218 -6.11 -5.29 -3.32
CA LEU A 218 -5.98 -5.96 -2.03
C LEU A 218 -5.08 -5.11 -1.14
N VAL A 219 -5.66 -4.44 -0.17
CA VAL A 219 -4.96 -3.44 0.63
C VAL A 219 -4.97 -3.77 2.12
N HIS A 220 -3.86 -3.50 2.78
CA HIS A 220 -3.70 -3.67 4.21
C HIS A 220 -2.56 -2.80 4.76
N HIS A 221 -2.43 -2.81 6.08
CA HIS A 221 -1.30 -2.23 6.81
C HIS A 221 -1.08 -3.08 8.06
N PRO A 222 -0.20 -4.10 8.01
CA PRO A 222 0.12 -4.97 9.14
C PRO A 222 0.73 -4.25 10.33
N THR A 223 0.67 -4.89 11.49
CA THR A 223 1.35 -4.45 12.70
C THR A 223 2.86 -4.33 12.44
N PRO A 224 3.53 -3.23 12.84
CA PRO A 224 5.00 -3.20 12.87
C PRO A 224 5.55 -4.34 13.77
N PRO A 225 6.57 -5.11 13.35
CA PRO A 225 7.12 -6.22 14.13
C PRO A 225 8.05 -5.76 15.27
N VAL A 226 7.75 -4.63 15.85
CA VAL A 226 8.50 -3.93 16.92
C VAL A 226 7.52 -3.33 17.93
N PHE A 227 8.01 -2.63 18.95
CA PHE A 227 7.22 -1.99 20.02
C PHE A 227 6.55 -2.99 20.97
N ASP A 228 7.14 -4.17 21.15
CA ASP A 228 6.70 -5.20 22.07
C ASP A 228 7.86 -5.73 22.91
N GLY A 229 7.67 -6.87 23.56
CA GLY A 229 8.69 -7.51 24.40
C GLY A 229 9.26 -8.77 23.73
N ALA A 230 9.95 -9.55 24.55
CA ALA A 230 10.58 -10.79 24.10
C ALA A 230 9.56 -11.89 23.69
N GLU A 231 8.28 -11.67 23.92
CA GLU A 231 7.19 -12.55 23.42
C GLU A 231 6.92 -12.38 21.93
N ASP A 232 7.45 -11.32 21.30
CA ASP A 232 7.35 -11.04 19.86
C ASP A 232 5.89 -11.09 19.34
N ARG A 233 4.95 -10.53 20.13
CA ARG A 233 3.52 -10.58 19.76
C ARG A 233 3.22 -9.80 18.48
N ASN A 234 3.94 -8.70 18.25
CA ASN A 234 3.78 -7.87 17.07
C ASN A 234 4.40 -8.53 15.84
N GLY A 235 5.60 -9.11 15.95
CA GLY A 235 6.24 -9.84 14.85
C GLY A 235 5.45 -11.08 14.44
N VAL A 236 4.94 -11.85 15.39
CA VAL A 236 4.06 -13.01 15.12
C VAL A 236 2.77 -12.56 14.44
N ARG A 237 2.20 -11.42 14.84
CA ARG A 237 0.99 -10.85 14.22
C ARG A 237 1.27 -10.34 12.80
N ASN A 238 2.32 -9.56 12.60
CA ASN A 238 2.76 -9.08 11.28
C ASN A 238 2.89 -10.23 10.29
N ARG A 239 3.60 -11.31 10.70
CA ARG A 239 3.73 -12.53 9.90
C ARG A 239 2.38 -13.06 9.42
N ASP A 240 1.42 -13.17 10.30
CA ASP A 240 0.12 -13.77 9.99
C ASP A 240 -0.79 -12.80 9.22
N GLU A 241 -0.68 -11.49 9.45
CA GLU A 241 -1.36 -10.47 8.64
C GLU A 241 -0.88 -10.49 7.17
N ILE A 242 0.43 -10.65 6.92
CA ILE A 242 0.97 -10.81 5.57
C ILE A 242 0.55 -12.13 4.94
N ARG A 243 0.59 -13.23 5.70
CA ARG A 243 0.15 -14.55 5.25
C ARG A 243 -1.33 -14.58 4.85
N PHE A 244 -2.16 -13.74 5.43
CA PHE A 244 -3.58 -13.65 5.07
C PHE A 244 -3.78 -13.46 3.57
N TRP A 245 -3.02 -12.55 2.92
CA TRP A 245 -3.14 -12.37 1.47
C TRP A 245 -2.63 -13.57 0.69
N ALA A 246 -1.57 -14.24 1.11
CA ALA A 246 -1.11 -15.47 0.47
C ALA A 246 -2.20 -16.55 0.48
N GLU A 247 -2.91 -16.70 1.60
CA GLU A 247 -4.04 -17.61 1.74
C GLU A 247 -5.24 -17.17 0.89
N TYR A 248 -5.57 -15.88 0.91
CA TYR A 248 -6.70 -15.31 0.18
C TYR A 248 -6.58 -15.49 -1.34
N VAL A 249 -5.38 -15.30 -1.88
CA VAL A 249 -5.15 -15.44 -3.33
C VAL A 249 -4.86 -16.88 -3.76
N THR A 250 -4.67 -17.82 -2.85
CA THR A 250 -4.46 -19.24 -3.19
C THR A 250 -5.77 -19.87 -3.70
N PRO A 251 -5.82 -20.42 -4.92
CA PRO A 251 -7.05 -20.93 -5.52
C PRO A 251 -7.41 -22.31 -4.94
N ARG A 252 -8.01 -22.31 -3.76
CA ARG A 252 -8.48 -23.52 -3.06
C ARG A 252 -9.74 -23.24 -2.27
N PRO A 253 -10.53 -24.24 -1.91
CA PRO A 253 -11.63 -24.05 -0.94
C PRO A 253 -11.11 -23.51 0.39
N ALA A 254 -11.65 -22.37 0.83
CA ALA A 254 -11.29 -21.74 2.08
C ALA A 254 -12.56 -21.35 2.89
N PRO A 255 -13.33 -22.31 3.38
CA PRO A 255 -14.60 -22.03 4.09
C PRO A 255 -14.39 -21.32 5.43
N TRP A 256 -13.18 -21.30 5.94
CA TRP A 256 -12.77 -20.61 7.15
C TRP A 256 -12.49 -19.09 6.91
N LEU A 257 -12.26 -18.69 5.66
CA LEU A 257 -11.92 -17.34 5.28
C LEU A 257 -13.19 -16.56 4.97
N CYS A 258 -13.85 -16.04 6.01
CA CYS A 258 -15.10 -15.27 5.88
C CYS A 258 -14.85 -13.79 6.13
N ASP A 259 -15.45 -12.93 5.32
CA ASP A 259 -15.41 -11.49 5.49
C ASP A 259 -16.44 -11.00 6.54
N ASP A 260 -16.45 -9.69 6.79
CA ASP A 260 -17.32 -9.07 7.78
C ASP A 260 -18.82 -9.15 7.42
N ALA A 261 -19.16 -9.42 6.17
CA ALA A 261 -20.53 -9.68 5.69
C ALA A 261 -20.90 -11.16 5.75
N GLY A 262 -19.98 -12.06 6.15
CA GLY A 262 -20.19 -13.50 6.23
C GLY A 262 -20.03 -14.24 4.90
N VAL A 263 -19.50 -13.60 3.86
CA VAL A 263 -19.15 -14.28 2.61
C VAL A 263 -17.82 -14.99 2.78
N CYS A 264 -17.80 -16.31 2.54
CA CYS A 264 -16.62 -17.13 2.76
C CYS A 264 -15.96 -17.56 1.45
N GLY A 265 -14.65 -17.81 1.51
CA GLY A 265 -13.81 -18.21 0.39
C GLY A 265 -12.76 -17.15 0.03
N GLY A 266 -11.71 -17.59 -0.67
CA GLY A 266 -10.67 -16.74 -1.20
C GLY A 266 -11.01 -16.12 -2.56
N LEU A 267 -10.01 -15.51 -3.18
CA LEU A 267 -10.13 -14.87 -4.48
C LEU A 267 -10.27 -15.92 -5.61
N PRO A 268 -11.17 -15.74 -6.58
CA PRO A 268 -11.27 -16.63 -7.75
C PRO A 268 -9.93 -16.82 -8.47
N ALA A 269 -9.73 -18.02 -9.04
CA ALA A 269 -8.45 -18.39 -9.65
C ALA A 269 -8.04 -17.51 -10.84
N ASP A 270 -9.02 -17.03 -11.59
CA ASP A 270 -8.86 -16.18 -12.78
C ASP A 270 -8.85 -14.66 -12.48
N ALA A 271 -9.12 -14.29 -11.23
CA ALA A 271 -9.15 -12.89 -10.83
C ALA A 271 -7.75 -12.27 -10.87
N ARG A 272 -7.65 -11.08 -11.48
CA ARG A 272 -6.45 -10.23 -11.42
C ARG A 272 -6.48 -9.38 -10.17
N PHE A 273 -5.32 -9.23 -9.54
CA PHE A 273 -5.20 -8.45 -8.32
C PHE A 273 -3.90 -7.64 -8.25
N VAL A 274 -3.88 -6.67 -7.37
CA VAL A 274 -2.67 -6.02 -6.87
C VAL A 274 -2.76 -5.99 -5.35
N ILE A 275 -1.78 -6.58 -4.66
CA ILE A 275 -1.61 -6.41 -3.21
C ILE A 275 -0.78 -5.16 -2.98
N ALA A 276 -1.24 -4.25 -2.12
CA ALA A 276 -0.52 -3.02 -1.84
C ALA A 276 -0.62 -2.59 -0.36
N GLY A 277 0.41 -1.93 0.11
CA GLY A 277 0.47 -1.34 1.45
C GLY A 277 1.87 -1.19 1.99
N ASP A 278 1.96 -0.55 3.12
CA ASP A 278 3.07 -0.67 4.05
C ASP A 278 2.90 -2.01 4.78
N HIS A 279 3.77 -2.97 4.49
CA HIS A 279 3.73 -4.31 5.08
C HIS A 279 4.50 -4.38 6.39
N ASN A 280 5.24 -3.33 6.75
CA ASN A 280 6.10 -3.31 7.94
C ASN A 280 7.06 -4.51 7.99
N ALA A 281 7.51 -4.99 6.85
CA ALA A 281 8.36 -6.18 6.74
C ALA A 281 9.27 -6.11 5.53
N ASP A 282 10.58 -6.18 5.79
CA ASP A 282 11.62 -6.31 4.77
C ASP A 282 12.01 -7.79 4.64
N PRO A 283 12.19 -8.34 3.40
CA PRO A 283 12.53 -9.73 3.20
C PRO A 283 14.00 -10.07 3.53
N LEU A 284 14.87 -9.08 3.67
CA LEU A 284 16.31 -9.26 3.87
C LEU A 284 16.81 -8.65 5.18
N ASP A 285 16.18 -7.57 5.62
CA ASP A 285 16.59 -6.78 6.77
C ASP A 285 15.42 -6.54 7.73
N GLY A 286 15.67 -5.94 8.90
CA GLY A 286 14.64 -5.65 9.89
C GLY A 286 14.26 -6.86 10.76
N ASP A 287 13.15 -6.69 11.53
CA ASP A 287 12.78 -7.57 12.64
C ASP A 287 11.63 -8.55 12.29
N SER A 288 11.40 -8.84 11.01
CA SER A 288 10.30 -9.71 10.58
C SER A 288 10.44 -11.15 11.06
N THR A 289 9.41 -11.67 11.75
CA THR A 289 9.37 -13.05 12.24
C THR A 289 8.99 -14.02 11.11
N GLY A 290 9.90 -14.98 10.80
CA GLY A 290 9.66 -16.06 9.84
C GLY A 290 9.57 -15.60 8.38
N ASN A 291 10.03 -14.41 8.05
CA ASN A 291 10.18 -13.83 6.70
C ASN A 291 8.94 -14.00 5.80
N PRO A 292 7.78 -13.45 6.21
CA PRO A 292 6.52 -13.62 5.46
C PRO A 292 6.55 -12.92 4.11
N MET A 293 7.33 -11.84 3.97
CA MET A 293 7.44 -11.11 2.71
C MET A 293 8.15 -11.92 1.63
N ALA A 294 9.24 -12.62 1.96
CA ALA A 294 9.88 -13.51 1.00
C ALA A 294 8.89 -14.57 0.48
N ALA A 295 8.08 -15.17 1.37
CA ALA A 295 7.07 -16.15 0.99
C ALA A 295 5.95 -15.54 0.10
N LEU A 296 5.51 -14.30 0.39
CA LEU A 296 4.50 -13.62 -0.42
C LEU A 296 5.05 -13.22 -1.79
N LEU A 297 6.28 -12.71 -1.87
CA LEU A 297 6.96 -12.36 -3.12
C LEU A 297 7.17 -13.58 -4.03
N GLU A 298 7.35 -14.77 -3.45
CA GLU A 298 7.50 -16.03 -4.16
C GLU A 298 6.18 -16.75 -4.47
N HIS A 299 5.06 -16.22 -4.00
CA HIS A 299 3.75 -16.85 -4.17
C HIS A 299 3.44 -17.09 -5.68
N PRO A 300 2.94 -18.27 -6.07
CA PRO A 300 2.73 -18.62 -7.50
C PRO A 300 1.83 -17.68 -8.30
N ARG A 301 0.92 -16.96 -7.64
CA ARG A 301 0.02 -16.00 -8.29
C ARG A 301 0.56 -14.57 -8.32
N VAL A 302 1.59 -14.26 -7.55
CA VAL A 302 2.26 -12.94 -7.57
C VAL A 302 3.23 -12.88 -8.76
N LEU A 303 3.18 -11.80 -9.52
CA LEU A 303 4.10 -11.57 -10.63
C LEU A 303 5.47 -11.17 -10.08
N ARG A 304 6.50 -11.89 -10.45
CA ARG A 304 7.88 -11.49 -10.17
C ARG A 304 8.31 -10.43 -11.18
N TYR A 305 8.79 -9.30 -10.68
CA TYR A 305 9.34 -8.21 -11.46
C TYR A 305 10.47 -7.52 -10.66
N PRO A 306 11.37 -6.76 -11.29
CA PRO A 306 12.41 -6.01 -10.58
C PRO A 306 11.77 -5.05 -9.57
N ALA A 307 12.30 -5.04 -8.35
CA ALA A 307 11.79 -4.15 -7.30
C ALA A 307 11.80 -2.67 -7.75
N PRO A 308 10.81 -1.87 -7.35
CA PRO A 308 10.87 -0.42 -7.51
C PRO A 308 12.11 0.17 -6.84
N ARG A 309 12.70 1.20 -7.44
CA ARG A 309 14.00 1.74 -7.02
C ARG A 309 14.00 3.26 -7.01
N SER A 310 14.91 3.85 -6.21
CA SER A 310 15.21 5.28 -6.24
C SER A 310 16.70 5.56 -5.96
N GLU A 311 17.19 6.69 -6.43
CA GLU A 311 18.55 7.18 -6.11
C GLU A 311 18.59 7.88 -4.74
N GLY A 312 17.46 8.43 -4.30
CA GLY A 312 17.34 9.09 -3.01
C GLY A 312 17.51 8.12 -1.85
N ALA A 313 17.00 6.89 -1.97
CA ALA A 313 17.20 5.85 -0.96
C ALA A 313 18.69 5.54 -0.76
N VAL A 314 19.45 5.38 -1.85
CA VAL A 314 20.90 5.17 -1.80
C VAL A 314 21.61 6.35 -1.14
N THR A 315 21.21 7.57 -1.49
CA THR A 315 21.78 8.80 -0.94
C THR A 315 21.49 8.91 0.57
N SER A 316 20.23 8.62 0.98
CA SER A 316 19.83 8.64 2.39
C SER A 316 20.59 7.55 3.19
N ALA A 317 20.62 6.31 2.74
CA ALA A 317 21.34 5.22 3.39
C ALA A 317 22.84 5.54 3.58
N THR A 318 23.47 6.12 2.55
CA THR A 318 24.88 6.52 2.59
C THR A 318 25.11 7.64 3.59
N ALA A 319 24.24 8.65 3.62
CA ALA A 319 24.35 9.78 4.53
C ALA A 319 24.08 9.41 5.99
N ALA A 320 23.09 8.54 6.24
CA ALA A 320 22.74 8.08 7.58
C ALA A 320 23.77 7.13 8.17
N GLY A 321 24.43 6.28 7.36
CA GLY A 321 25.36 5.26 7.83
C GLY A 321 24.68 4.31 8.83
N GLY A 322 25.38 4.01 9.94
CA GLY A 322 24.80 3.20 11.02
C GLY A 322 24.38 1.80 10.56
N ALA A 323 23.15 1.37 10.83
CA ALA A 323 22.60 0.08 10.47
C ALA A 323 22.65 -0.18 8.95
N ASN A 324 22.50 0.85 8.11
CA ASN A 324 22.58 0.74 6.66
C ASN A 324 23.86 0.09 6.14
N LEU A 325 24.97 0.21 6.91
CA LEU A 325 26.26 -0.38 6.52
C LEU A 325 26.31 -1.92 6.67
N ALA A 326 25.38 -2.48 7.43
CA ALA A 326 25.30 -3.91 7.73
C ALA A 326 24.11 -4.60 7.07
N GLN A 327 23.23 -3.85 6.40
CA GLN A 327 22.08 -4.39 5.70
C GLN A 327 22.49 -5.23 4.47
N HIS A 328 21.65 -6.19 4.11
CA HIS A 328 21.87 -7.15 3.03
C HIS A 328 21.11 -6.76 1.75
N GLY A 329 20.03 -5.99 1.90
CA GLY A 329 19.21 -5.48 0.80
C GLY A 329 19.96 -4.47 -0.06
N ASP A 330 19.44 -4.22 -1.27
CA ASP A 330 19.93 -3.14 -2.11
C ASP A 330 19.29 -1.84 -1.65
N PRO A 331 20.05 -0.85 -1.13
CA PRO A 331 19.50 0.38 -0.58
C PRO A 331 18.65 1.18 -1.58
N ALA A 332 18.79 0.94 -2.88
CA ALA A 332 17.93 1.57 -3.88
C ALA A 332 16.48 1.06 -3.85
N GLU A 333 16.21 -0.09 -3.22
CA GLU A 333 14.87 -0.70 -3.10
C GLU A 333 14.14 -0.29 -1.83
N ASP A 334 14.82 0.42 -0.91
CA ASP A 334 14.23 0.90 0.33
C ASP A 334 13.13 1.92 0.07
N THR A 335 12.13 1.92 0.94
CA THR A 335 10.94 2.75 0.83
C THR A 335 10.67 3.58 2.08
N GLY A 336 11.36 3.30 3.18
CA GLY A 336 11.23 4.01 4.45
C GLY A 336 12.58 4.32 5.09
N GLU A 337 12.64 5.43 5.86
CA GLU A 337 13.82 5.97 6.51
C GLU A 337 13.63 6.05 8.03
N PHE A 338 14.33 5.18 8.79
CA PHE A 338 14.13 5.04 10.24
C PHE A 338 15.37 5.46 11.05
N GLY A 339 16.22 6.27 10.45
CA GLY A 339 17.42 6.81 11.07
C GLY A 339 18.54 5.77 11.28
N PRO A 340 19.72 6.20 11.82
CA PRO A 340 20.95 5.38 11.80
C PRO A 340 20.92 4.14 12.69
N LYS A 341 19.93 3.99 13.60
CA LYS A 341 19.82 2.82 14.47
C LYS A 341 19.10 1.65 13.80
N VAL A 342 18.11 1.94 12.99
CA VAL A 342 17.31 0.96 12.26
C VAL A 342 17.78 0.84 10.82
N GLY A 343 18.11 1.96 10.20
CA GLY A 343 18.44 2.06 8.78
C GLY A 343 17.21 2.30 7.91
N ASN A 344 17.43 2.29 6.61
CA ASN A 344 16.35 2.30 5.64
C ASN A 344 15.86 0.89 5.41
N LEU A 345 14.58 0.70 5.11
CA LEU A 345 13.97 -0.61 4.89
C LEU A 345 13.01 -0.56 3.71
N ARG A 346 12.82 -1.68 3.05
CA ARG A 346 11.80 -1.89 2.04
C ARG A 346 10.51 -2.40 2.70
N LEU A 347 9.59 -1.51 3.00
CA LEU A 347 8.34 -1.84 3.72
C LEU A 347 7.09 -1.69 2.87
N ASP A 348 7.13 -0.85 1.82
CA ASP A 348 5.99 -0.51 0.97
C ASP A 348 6.03 -1.29 -0.34
N TYR A 349 4.92 -1.94 -0.67
CA TYR A 349 4.85 -2.84 -1.82
C TYR A 349 3.63 -2.60 -2.69
N VAL A 350 3.81 -2.80 -4.00
CA VAL A 350 2.73 -2.93 -5.00
C VAL A 350 2.98 -4.21 -5.76
N LEU A 351 2.24 -5.27 -5.46
CA LEU A 351 2.48 -6.63 -5.94
C LEU A 351 1.38 -7.07 -6.91
N PRO A 352 1.55 -6.93 -8.23
CA PRO A 352 0.58 -7.35 -9.21
C PRO A 352 0.50 -8.88 -9.33
N SER A 353 -0.68 -9.39 -9.71
CA SER A 353 -0.87 -10.78 -10.05
C SER A 353 -0.26 -11.14 -11.41
N ARG A 354 0.05 -12.41 -11.61
CA ARG A 354 0.27 -12.97 -12.96
C ARG A 354 -0.95 -12.70 -13.85
N GLY A 355 -0.74 -12.55 -15.15
CA GLY A 355 -1.74 -12.09 -16.11
C GLY A 355 -1.82 -10.55 -16.19
N LEU A 356 -0.88 -9.86 -15.52
CA LEU A 356 -0.56 -8.46 -15.67
C LEU A 356 0.91 -8.33 -16.07
N ARG A 357 1.23 -7.27 -16.79
CA ARG A 357 2.60 -6.92 -17.18
C ARG A 357 3.00 -5.59 -16.55
N VAL A 358 4.15 -5.57 -15.87
CA VAL A 358 4.77 -4.35 -15.37
C VAL A 358 5.50 -3.66 -16.52
N LEU A 359 5.19 -2.40 -16.75
CA LEU A 359 5.81 -1.56 -17.76
C LEU A 359 6.94 -0.71 -17.18
N ARG A 360 6.68 -0.12 -16.01
CA ARG A 360 7.61 0.72 -15.24
C ARG A 360 7.23 0.64 -13.77
N SER A 361 8.20 0.91 -12.91
CA SER A 361 7.98 1.05 -11.47
C SER A 361 9.00 2.00 -10.87
N GLY A 362 8.77 2.49 -9.67
CA GLY A 362 9.72 3.32 -8.95
C GLY A 362 9.26 3.66 -7.54
N VAL A 363 10.19 4.15 -6.77
CA VAL A 363 9.96 4.81 -5.48
C VAL A 363 10.16 6.31 -5.70
N PHE A 364 9.20 7.13 -5.28
CA PHE A 364 9.38 8.58 -5.34
C PHE A 364 10.20 9.04 -4.14
N TRP A 365 11.48 8.97 -4.29
CA TRP A 365 12.47 9.44 -3.34
C TRP A 365 13.59 10.16 -4.09
N PRO A 366 13.38 11.42 -4.49
CA PRO A 366 14.40 12.20 -5.18
C PRO A 366 15.58 12.51 -4.25
N PRO A 367 16.82 12.49 -4.77
CA PRO A 367 18.00 12.95 -4.02
C PRO A 367 17.86 14.41 -3.61
N PRO A 368 18.58 14.85 -2.55
CA PRO A 368 18.60 16.25 -2.14
C PRO A 368 18.96 17.22 -3.27
N GLY A 369 18.14 18.27 -3.45
CA GLY A 369 18.31 19.27 -4.51
C GLY A 369 17.61 18.96 -5.82
N GLU A 370 17.11 17.73 -6.01
CA GLU A 370 16.27 17.38 -7.15
C GLU A 370 14.80 17.81 -6.92
N PRO A 371 14.03 18.05 -8.00
CA PRO A 371 12.64 18.46 -7.88
C PRO A 371 11.82 17.50 -7.00
N GLY A 372 11.16 18.06 -5.98
CA GLY A 372 10.33 17.31 -5.03
C GLY A 372 11.06 16.78 -3.80
N SER A 373 12.36 17.01 -3.67
CA SER A 373 13.12 16.61 -2.49
C SER A 373 12.71 17.37 -1.22
N ASP A 374 12.01 18.48 -1.34
CA ASP A 374 11.42 19.26 -0.25
C ASP A 374 9.98 18.81 0.12
N TRP A 375 9.42 17.78 -0.56
CA TRP A 375 8.09 17.26 -0.26
C TRP A 375 8.12 15.96 0.55
N ILE A 376 9.24 15.26 0.55
CA ILE A 376 9.33 13.90 1.11
C ILE A 376 9.54 13.83 2.62
N ASP A 377 9.77 14.94 3.29
CA ASP A 377 9.99 15.04 4.75
C ASP A 377 8.68 15.09 5.57
N ALA A 378 7.53 14.93 4.92
CA ALA A 378 6.23 14.90 5.58
C ALA A 378 5.92 13.56 6.26
N THR A 379 6.63 12.50 5.91
CA THR A 379 6.55 11.14 6.43
C THR A 379 7.91 10.47 6.28
N ASP A 380 8.15 9.42 7.04
CA ASP A 380 9.33 8.55 6.93
C ASP A 380 9.21 7.46 5.86
N HIS A 381 8.12 7.48 5.08
CA HIS A 381 7.89 6.58 3.94
C HIS A 381 7.90 7.32 2.60
N HIS A 382 8.11 6.59 1.52
CA HIS A 382 8.16 7.12 0.15
C HIS A 382 7.18 6.38 -0.76
N LEU A 383 6.45 7.15 -1.60
CA LEU A 383 5.43 6.60 -2.48
C LEU A 383 6.03 5.56 -3.45
N VAL A 384 5.48 4.35 -3.45
CA VAL A 384 5.81 3.27 -4.39
C VAL A 384 4.75 3.17 -5.46
N TRP A 385 5.17 3.10 -6.73
CA TRP A 385 4.25 3.01 -7.86
C TRP A 385 4.68 1.99 -8.91
N VAL A 386 3.68 1.45 -9.62
CA VAL A 386 3.87 0.49 -10.72
C VAL A 386 2.89 0.82 -11.84
N ASP A 387 3.39 0.92 -13.07
CA ASP A 387 2.59 1.03 -14.30
C ASP A 387 2.30 -0.36 -14.86
N LEU A 388 1.03 -0.69 -15.02
CA LEU A 388 0.54 -2.00 -15.42
C LEU A 388 -0.17 -1.95 -16.78
N ALA A 389 -0.07 -3.05 -17.52
CA ALA A 389 -0.94 -3.38 -18.66
C ALA A 389 -1.51 -4.79 -18.47
N ALA A 390 -2.61 -5.10 -19.17
CA ALA A 390 -3.03 -6.49 -19.34
C ALA A 390 -2.01 -7.22 -20.24
N ASP A 391 -1.79 -8.51 -19.96
CA ASP A 391 -1.04 -9.41 -20.87
C ASP A 391 -1.84 -9.67 -22.13
#